data_06cbea6509cf55dba31e350e60a90085
#
_entry.id   06cbea6509cf55dba31e350e60a90085
#
_cell.length_a   1.000
_cell.length_b   1.000
_cell.length_c   1.000
_cell.angle_alpha   90.00
_cell.angle_beta   90.00
_cell.angle_gamma   90.00
#
_symmetry.space_group_name_H-M   'P 1'
#
loop_
_entity.id
_entity.type
_entity.pdbx_description
1 polymer ?
#
loop_
_entity_poly.entity_id
_entity_poly.type
_entity_poly.pdbx_seq_one_letter_code
_entity_poly.pdbx_strand_id
1 'polypeptide(L)'
;MFKKFLAVALSATMVLSLSACGKSDKSSAVSVDTDYGTVKLASYKGLTAYEDDSKVTDSELQSAIDSDLSKHAKTETIKKGKVEKDSTVVFDFEGKIEVNGKKVKFDGGSAQDSTADIAKSTVNGSPMIDGFVDALKGHKVGDKFTKKLKFPKTYTQTTTVNKKSIKLANKPVWFTYTIKSLQKTTTPELTDAFVKENYKTEGLSSVKSYKEYQKKELKYNKIMNQVWQNYFAKCKVSKYNKDYLDKYSKEVESQIVAQYSSYGVTDIKTYLQACNLSEDDWNKQLKDSVKSKIVIYAIAKQEKIDVDK
;
A
#
# COMPACT_ATOMS: atom_id res chain seq x y z
N MET A 1 -13.63 -10.92 4.96
CA MET A 1 -12.91 -9.98 5.83
C MET A 1 -12.05 -9.02 5.01
N PHE A 2 -12.64 -8.42 3.91
CA PHE A 2 -11.92 -7.61 2.91
C PHE A 2 -12.54 -6.22 2.68
N LYS A 3 -13.00 -5.56 3.75
CA LYS A 3 -13.66 -4.24 3.64
C LYS A 3 -12.77 -3.02 3.90
N LYS A 4 -11.41 -3.13 3.85
CA LYS A 4 -10.52 -2.03 4.27
C LYS A 4 -9.28 -1.80 3.40
N PHE A 5 -9.32 -2.00 2.09
CA PHE A 5 -8.17 -1.67 1.23
C PHE A 5 -8.58 -0.93 -0.03
N LEU A 6 -8.97 0.32 0.11
CA LEU A 6 -8.79 1.33 -0.94
C LEU A 6 -8.58 2.70 -0.29
N ALA A 7 -7.54 2.81 0.51
CA ALA A 7 -6.91 4.08 0.81
C ALA A 7 -5.61 4.11 0.00
N VAL A 8 -5.68 4.47 -1.27
CA VAL A 8 -4.54 5.08 -1.94
C VAL A 8 -4.33 6.39 -1.22
N ALA A 9 -3.44 6.36 -0.24
CA ALA A 9 -3.01 7.53 0.50
C ALA A 9 -2.25 8.43 -0.49
N LEU A 10 -2.97 9.29 -1.19
CA LEU A 10 -2.42 10.55 -1.66
C LEU A 10 -2.22 11.42 -0.41
N SER A 11 -1.14 11.15 0.31
CA SER A 11 -0.61 12.05 1.33
C SER A 11 0.03 13.25 0.61
N ALA A 12 -0.81 14.11 0.03
CA ALA A 12 -0.40 15.47 -0.28
C ALA A 12 -0.42 16.23 1.06
N THR A 13 0.70 16.18 1.76
CA THR A 13 0.98 17.10 2.87
C THR A 13 1.15 18.51 2.28
N MET A 14 0.04 19.17 1.99
CA MET A 14 0.05 20.63 1.80
C MET A 14 0.04 21.27 3.17
N VAL A 15 1.21 21.70 3.62
CA VAL A 15 1.34 22.68 4.71
C VAL A 15 0.82 24.02 4.18
N LEU A 16 -0.48 24.25 4.30
CA LEU A 16 -1.04 25.59 4.14
C LEU A 16 -0.84 26.30 5.47
N SER A 17 0.20 27.15 5.53
CA SER A 17 0.35 28.14 6.59
C SER A 17 -0.83 29.13 6.47
N LEU A 18 -1.87 28.90 7.28
CA LEU A 18 -2.99 29.82 7.41
C LEU A 18 -2.55 31.04 8.24
N SER A 19 -1.95 32.01 7.57
CA SER A 19 -1.88 33.38 8.11
C SER A 19 -3.27 33.98 7.97
N ALA A 20 -4.11 33.78 8.99
CA ALA A 20 -5.42 34.40 9.05
C ALA A 20 -5.29 35.81 9.58
N CYS A 21 -5.27 36.77 8.68
CA CYS A 21 -5.70 38.15 9.01
C CYS A 21 -6.40 38.76 7.79
N GLY A 22 -7.70 38.99 7.87
CA GLY A 22 -8.42 39.78 6.87
C GLY A 22 -9.83 39.32 6.60
N LYS A 23 -10.79 40.09 7.04
CA LYS A 23 -12.20 40.27 6.64
C LYS A 23 -12.90 39.07 5.97
N SER A 24 -13.99 38.62 6.57
CA SER A 24 -14.95 37.67 6.01
C SER A 24 -15.55 38.20 4.70
N ASP A 25 -14.87 37.94 3.59
CA ASP A 25 -15.52 38.01 2.29
C ASP A 25 -16.41 36.79 2.15
N LYS A 26 -17.70 36.99 1.98
CA LYS A 26 -18.65 35.99 1.51
C LYS A 26 -18.22 35.62 0.09
N SER A 27 -17.28 34.69 -0.04
CA SER A 27 -16.86 34.17 -1.33
C SER A 27 -18.04 33.41 -1.93
N SER A 28 -18.71 34.04 -2.88
CA SER A 28 -19.70 33.38 -3.73
C SER A 28 -19.06 32.19 -4.40
N ALA A 29 -19.79 31.06 -4.47
CA ALA A 29 -19.31 29.84 -5.08
C ALA A 29 -18.83 30.12 -6.52
N VAL A 30 -17.53 30.01 -6.76
CA VAL A 30 -16.88 30.33 -8.04
C VAL A 30 -16.70 29.06 -8.84
N SER A 31 -17.06 29.11 -10.14
CA SER A 31 -16.77 28.06 -11.09
C SER A 31 -15.37 28.23 -11.63
N VAL A 32 -14.53 27.21 -11.52
CA VAL A 32 -13.12 27.22 -11.92
C VAL A 32 -12.83 26.08 -12.88
N ASP A 33 -12.25 26.43 -14.04
CA ASP A 33 -11.76 25.48 -15.00
C ASP A 33 -10.31 25.10 -14.69
N THR A 34 -10.03 23.81 -14.75
CA THR A 34 -8.68 23.23 -14.61
C THR A 34 -8.42 22.27 -15.78
N ASP A 35 -7.18 21.83 -15.94
CA ASP A 35 -6.81 20.81 -16.95
C ASP A 35 -7.53 19.46 -16.73
N TYR A 36 -8.09 19.25 -15.54
CA TYR A 36 -8.74 18.00 -15.13
C TYR A 36 -10.26 18.06 -15.18
N GLY A 37 -10.82 19.26 -15.26
CA GLY A 37 -12.26 19.49 -15.29
C GLY A 37 -12.66 20.82 -14.69
N THR A 38 -13.98 21.06 -14.63
CA THR A 38 -14.59 22.29 -14.09
C THR A 38 -15.27 21.99 -12.76
N VAL A 39 -15.01 22.79 -11.75
CA VAL A 39 -15.62 22.65 -10.43
C VAL A 39 -16.20 23.96 -9.93
N LYS A 40 -17.37 23.88 -9.31
CA LYS A 40 -17.93 24.94 -8.49
C LYS A 40 -17.39 24.76 -7.06
N LEU A 41 -16.44 25.60 -6.68
CA LEU A 41 -15.85 25.60 -5.34
C LEU A 41 -16.86 26.11 -4.32
N ALA A 42 -16.95 25.45 -3.18
CA ALA A 42 -17.56 26.02 -1.98
C ALA A 42 -16.62 27.05 -1.35
N SER A 43 -17.09 27.83 -0.37
CA SER A 43 -16.20 28.68 0.41
C SER A 43 -15.19 27.85 1.19
N TYR A 44 -13.89 28.12 0.98
CA TYR A 44 -12.78 27.40 1.63
C TYR A 44 -12.03 28.25 2.66
N LYS A 45 -12.43 29.54 2.81
CA LYS A 45 -11.90 30.41 3.86
C LYS A 45 -12.81 30.35 5.08
N GLY A 46 -12.24 30.28 6.28
CA GLY A 46 -13.00 30.20 7.52
C GLY A 46 -13.67 28.84 7.75
N LEU A 47 -13.07 27.74 7.23
CA LEU A 47 -13.55 26.40 7.52
C LEU A 47 -13.39 26.08 9.00
N THR A 48 -14.42 25.44 9.59
CA THR A 48 -14.43 25.02 10.99
C THR A 48 -14.38 23.53 11.11
N ALA A 49 -13.73 23.04 12.17
CA ALA A 49 -13.72 21.64 12.57
C ALA A 49 -14.38 21.50 13.94
N TYR A 50 -14.97 20.34 14.17
CA TYR A 50 -15.53 20.01 15.49
C TYR A 50 -14.51 19.22 16.30
N GLU A 51 -14.24 19.68 17.53
CA GLU A 51 -13.20 19.09 18.38
C GLU A 51 -13.54 17.65 18.81
N ASP A 52 -14.82 17.35 19.00
CA ASP A 52 -15.28 16.04 19.47
C ASP A 52 -14.91 14.88 18.53
N ASP A 53 -14.83 15.14 17.23
CA ASP A 53 -14.48 14.15 16.23
C ASP A 53 -12.95 13.91 16.09
N SER A 54 -12.15 14.66 16.84
CA SER A 54 -10.68 14.62 16.79
C SER A 54 -10.03 13.86 17.94
N LYS A 55 -10.81 13.21 18.79
CA LYS A 55 -10.27 12.42 19.91
C LYS A 55 -9.36 11.31 19.39
N VAL A 56 -8.15 11.26 19.95
CA VAL A 56 -7.17 10.22 19.68
C VAL A 56 -7.26 9.17 20.76
N THR A 57 -7.56 7.94 20.39
CA THR A 57 -7.59 6.80 21.30
C THR A 57 -6.17 6.31 21.61
N ASP A 58 -6.01 5.61 22.73
CA ASP A 58 -4.71 5.02 23.10
C ASP A 58 -4.27 3.96 22.07
N SER A 59 -5.21 3.24 21.46
CA SER A 59 -4.92 2.27 20.39
C SER A 59 -4.37 2.95 19.13
N GLU A 60 -4.92 4.10 18.74
CA GLU A 60 -4.41 4.86 17.59
C GLU A 60 -3.03 5.43 17.88
N LEU A 61 -2.81 5.95 19.08
CA LEU A 61 -1.49 6.42 19.51
C LEU A 61 -0.47 5.27 19.51
N GLN A 62 -0.81 4.12 20.07
CA GLN A 62 0.08 2.97 20.08
C GLN A 62 0.39 2.48 18.66
N SER A 63 -0.61 2.40 17.78
CA SER A 63 -0.41 2.02 16.38
C SER A 63 0.52 2.97 15.63
N ALA A 64 0.42 4.27 15.90
CA ALA A 64 1.32 5.27 15.32
C ALA A 64 2.75 5.10 15.84
N ILE A 65 2.91 4.86 17.14
CA ILE A 65 4.21 4.59 17.76
C ILE A 65 4.83 3.32 17.16
N ASP A 66 4.09 2.22 17.09
CA ASP A 66 4.58 0.94 16.55
C ASP A 66 4.98 1.07 15.07
N SER A 67 4.18 1.80 14.30
CA SER A 67 4.50 2.11 12.90
C SER A 67 5.78 2.92 12.77
N ASP A 68 5.97 3.89 13.64
CA ASP A 68 7.15 4.73 13.63
C ASP A 68 8.41 3.97 14.07
N LEU A 69 8.36 3.23 15.16
CA LEU A 69 9.45 2.36 15.61
C LEU A 69 9.85 1.35 14.52
N SER A 70 8.88 0.83 13.77
CA SER A 70 9.12 -0.10 12.67
C SER A 70 9.93 0.52 11.53
N LYS A 71 9.83 1.84 11.30
CA LYS A 71 10.65 2.55 10.30
C LYS A 71 12.13 2.63 10.71
N HIS A 72 12.40 2.56 12.01
CA HIS A 72 13.75 2.56 12.60
C HIS A 72 14.28 1.15 12.87
N ALA A 73 13.54 0.10 12.44
CA ALA A 73 13.98 -1.27 12.61
C ALA A 73 15.27 -1.55 11.83
N LYS A 74 16.19 -2.27 12.46
CA LYS A 74 17.45 -2.70 11.84
C LYS A 74 17.35 -4.15 11.44
N THR A 75 17.72 -4.47 10.22
CA THR A 75 17.75 -5.84 9.71
C THR A 75 19.19 -6.29 9.55
N GLU A 76 19.55 -7.34 10.27
CA GLU A 76 20.86 -7.99 10.21
C GLU A 76 20.77 -9.26 9.37
N THR A 77 21.78 -9.48 8.53
CA THR A 77 21.92 -10.70 7.73
C THR A 77 22.74 -11.73 8.49
N ILE A 78 22.15 -12.91 8.73
CA ILE A 78 22.77 -14.02 9.42
C ILE A 78 23.14 -15.10 8.37
N LYS A 79 24.44 -15.31 8.20
CA LYS A 79 25.00 -16.22 7.17
C LYS A 79 25.16 -17.67 7.63
N LYS A 80 24.74 -18.02 8.82
CA LYS A 80 24.76 -19.37 9.39
C LYS A 80 23.53 -19.56 10.25
N GLY A 81 23.04 -20.79 10.36
CA GLY A 81 21.89 -21.09 11.21
C GLY A 81 20.89 -22.00 10.51
N LYS A 82 19.86 -22.36 11.24
CA LYS A 82 18.77 -23.22 10.82
C LYS A 82 17.48 -22.42 10.72
N VAL A 83 16.66 -22.73 9.75
CA VAL A 83 15.36 -22.09 9.57
C VAL A 83 14.39 -22.61 10.63
N GLU A 84 13.98 -21.74 11.53
CA GLU A 84 13.00 -21.99 12.61
C GLU A 84 11.62 -21.42 12.23
N LYS A 85 10.62 -21.66 13.08
CA LYS A 85 9.21 -21.29 12.83
C LYS A 85 8.93 -19.79 12.68
N ASP A 86 9.81 -18.96 13.23
CA ASP A 86 9.74 -17.49 13.23
C ASP A 86 10.85 -16.82 12.41
N SER A 87 11.56 -17.60 11.62
CA SER A 87 12.66 -17.10 10.79
C SER A 87 12.15 -16.26 9.62
N THR A 88 12.93 -15.23 9.28
CA THR A 88 12.88 -14.58 7.97
C THR A 88 14.05 -15.09 7.14
N VAL A 89 13.78 -15.65 5.96
CA VAL A 89 14.75 -16.40 5.14
C VAL A 89 14.92 -15.75 3.79
N VAL A 90 16.16 -15.46 3.41
CA VAL A 90 16.50 -15.07 2.04
C VAL A 90 16.94 -16.32 1.27
N PHE A 91 16.29 -16.56 0.14
CA PHE A 91 16.50 -17.77 -0.65
C PHE A 91 16.22 -17.54 -2.13
N ASP A 92 16.80 -18.43 -2.95
CA ASP A 92 16.43 -18.55 -4.35
C ASP A 92 15.55 -19.78 -4.53
N PHE A 93 14.66 -19.75 -5.50
CA PHE A 93 13.92 -20.94 -5.90
C PHE A 93 13.77 -21.05 -7.41
N GLU A 94 13.69 -22.31 -7.87
CA GLU A 94 13.46 -22.70 -9.26
C GLU A 94 12.39 -23.78 -9.32
N GLY A 95 11.26 -23.46 -9.94
CA GLY A 95 10.13 -24.37 -10.14
C GLY A 95 10.19 -25.05 -11.50
N LYS A 96 9.88 -26.35 -11.52
CA LYS A 96 9.72 -27.16 -12.74
C LYS A 96 8.41 -27.93 -12.69
N ILE A 97 7.72 -27.98 -13.81
CA ILE A 97 6.54 -28.82 -14.02
C ILE A 97 6.88 -29.93 -15.01
N GLU A 98 6.09 -31.01 -14.99
CA GLU A 98 6.26 -32.10 -15.96
C GLU A 98 5.42 -31.85 -17.21
N VAL A 99 6.06 -31.87 -18.37
CA VAL A 99 5.44 -31.75 -19.69
C VAL A 99 6.03 -32.84 -20.57
N ASN A 100 5.18 -33.75 -21.07
CA ASN A 100 5.58 -34.89 -21.92
C ASN A 100 6.72 -35.75 -21.29
N GLY A 101 6.60 -36.03 -19.98
CA GLY A 101 7.59 -36.85 -19.23
C GLY A 101 8.88 -36.10 -18.88
N LYS A 102 9.05 -34.84 -19.23
CA LYS A 102 10.25 -34.04 -18.92
C LYS A 102 9.92 -32.92 -17.96
N LYS A 103 10.80 -32.67 -16.98
CA LYS A 103 10.71 -31.52 -16.07
C LYS A 103 11.23 -30.26 -16.77
N VAL A 104 10.38 -29.28 -16.96
CA VAL A 104 10.70 -28.02 -17.62
C VAL A 104 10.41 -26.84 -16.69
N LYS A 105 11.24 -25.77 -16.77
CA LYS A 105 10.97 -24.51 -16.09
C LYS A 105 9.71 -23.88 -16.67
N PHE A 106 9.07 -23.06 -15.89
CA PHE A 106 7.87 -22.33 -16.30
C PHE A 106 7.94 -20.86 -15.86
N ASP A 107 7.25 -20.00 -16.59
CA ASP A 107 7.22 -18.56 -16.33
C ASP A 107 6.59 -18.28 -14.96
N GLY A 108 7.23 -17.40 -14.17
CA GLY A 108 6.83 -17.09 -12.80
C GLY A 108 7.20 -18.17 -11.76
N GLY A 109 7.80 -19.28 -12.19
CA GLY A 109 8.17 -20.38 -11.31
C GLY A 109 9.51 -20.21 -10.59
N SER A 110 10.27 -19.15 -10.86
CA SER A 110 11.62 -18.98 -10.30
C SER A 110 11.87 -17.53 -9.90
N ALA A 111 12.57 -17.33 -8.79
CA ALA A 111 13.05 -16.03 -8.37
C ALA A 111 14.34 -16.16 -7.56
N GLN A 112 15.11 -15.07 -7.52
CA GLN A 112 16.30 -14.94 -6.71
C GLN A 112 16.05 -13.92 -5.58
N ASP A 113 16.83 -14.04 -4.51
CA ASP A 113 16.81 -13.13 -3.36
C ASP A 113 15.40 -12.89 -2.79
N SER A 114 14.55 -13.91 -2.86
CA SER A 114 13.21 -13.88 -2.29
C SER A 114 13.29 -13.96 -0.77
N THR A 115 12.41 -13.23 -0.09
CA THR A 115 12.34 -13.22 1.38
C THR A 115 11.07 -13.93 1.85
N ALA A 116 11.24 -15.03 2.58
CA ALA A 116 10.13 -15.74 3.23
C ALA A 116 10.00 -15.34 4.70
N ASP A 117 8.78 -14.99 5.11
CA ASP A 117 8.37 -14.92 6.52
C ASP A 117 7.75 -16.28 6.88
N ILE A 118 8.46 -17.08 7.66
CA ILE A 118 8.04 -18.44 7.98
C ILE A 118 6.80 -18.45 8.87
N ALA A 119 6.69 -17.50 9.80
CA ALA A 119 5.56 -17.41 10.72
C ALA A 119 4.25 -17.04 9.99
N LYS A 120 4.34 -16.17 8.99
CA LYS A 120 3.19 -15.72 8.19
C LYS A 120 2.92 -16.60 6.97
N SER A 121 3.82 -17.53 6.66
CA SER A 121 3.77 -18.38 5.45
C SER A 121 3.68 -17.56 4.16
N THR A 122 4.48 -16.49 4.05
CA THR A 122 4.51 -15.59 2.89
C THR A 122 5.90 -15.50 2.27
N VAL A 123 5.95 -15.17 0.98
CA VAL A 123 7.18 -14.81 0.25
C VAL A 123 6.98 -13.41 -0.34
N ASN A 124 7.90 -12.49 -0.04
CA ASN A 124 7.81 -11.08 -0.41
C ASN A 124 6.43 -10.46 -0.05
N GLY A 125 5.90 -10.85 1.12
CA GLY A 125 4.61 -10.42 1.63
C GLY A 125 3.38 -11.12 1.02
N SER A 126 3.55 -11.99 0.03
CA SER A 126 2.45 -12.69 -0.65
C SER A 126 2.34 -14.15 -0.20
N PRO A 127 1.13 -14.69 0.00
CA PRO A 127 0.94 -16.10 0.29
C PRO A 127 1.35 -16.97 -0.90
N MET A 128 1.92 -18.14 -0.60
CA MET A 128 2.34 -19.11 -1.58
C MET A 128 1.44 -20.35 -1.54
N ILE A 129 1.60 -21.25 -2.50
CA ILE A 129 0.88 -22.54 -2.48
C ILE A 129 1.27 -23.34 -1.23
N ASP A 130 0.36 -24.20 -0.78
CA ASP A 130 0.55 -25.02 0.41
C ASP A 130 1.87 -25.79 0.38
N GLY A 131 2.59 -25.74 1.50
CA GLY A 131 3.86 -26.42 1.69
C GLY A 131 5.07 -25.71 1.07
N PHE A 132 4.90 -24.61 0.32
CA PHE A 132 6.03 -23.92 -0.32
C PHE A 132 6.98 -23.31 0.71
N VAL A 133 6.44 -22.52 1.64
CA VAL A 133 7.22 -21.89 2.72
C VAL A 133 7.60 -22.90 3.79
N ASP A 134 6.72 -23.85 4.10
CA ASP A 134 6.99 -24.91 5.07
C ASP A 134 8.16 -25.80 4.66
N ALA A 135 8.40 -25.93 3.36
CA ALA A 135 9.56 -26.71 2.86
C ALA A 135 10.90 -26.14 3.33
N LEU A 136 10.99 -24.85 3.68
CA LEU A 136 12.21 -24.22 4.17
C LEU A 136 12.55 -24.61 5.60
N LYS A 137 11.55 -24.98 6.43
CA LYS A 137 11.72 -25.28 7.86
C LYS A 137 12.70 -26.42 8.07
N GLY A 138 13.59 -26.23 9.01
CA GLY A 138 14.56 -27.26 9.41
C GLY A 138 15.83 -27.32 8.56
N HIS A 139 15.86 -26.68 7.41
CA HIS A 139 17.06 -26.55 6.59
C HIS A 139 18.02 -25.48 7.12
N LYS A 140 19.26 -25.51 6.67
CA LYS A 140 20.31 -24.57 7.10
C LYS A 140 20.66 -23.60 5.98
N VAL A 141 21.23 -22.47 6.36
CA VAL A 141 21.87 -21.55 5.40
C VAL A 141 22.94 -22.31 4.60
N GLY A 142 22.88 -22.19 3.28
CA GLY A 142 23.72 -22.90 2.32
C GLY A 142 23.07 -24.18 1.75
N ASP A 143 21.99 -24.68 2.35
CA ASP A 143 21.32 -25.87 1.83
C ASP A 143 20.69 -25.62 0.46
N LYS A 144 20.84 -26.61 -0.42
CA LYS A 144 20.15 -26.71 -1.70
C LYS A 144 19.37 -28.03 -1.75
N PHE A 145 18.06 -27.94 -1.91
CA PHE A 145 17.18 -29.12 -1.90
C PHE A 145 15.98 -28.93 -2.83
N THR A 146 15.30 -30.03 -3.15
CA THR A 146 14.12 -30.03 -4.00
C THR A 146 12.92 -30.61 -3.27
N LYS A 147 11.79 -29.92 -3.31
CA LYS A 147 10.53 -30.41 -2.76
C LYS A 147 9.50 -30.56 -3.88
N LYS A 148 8.80 -31.70 -3.91
CA LYS A 148 7.65 -31.90 -4.77
C LYS A 148 6.41 -31.37 -4.05
N LEU A 149 5.70 -30.47 -4.71
CA LEU A 149 4.43 -29.89 -4.27
C LEU A 149 3.37 -30.11 -5.35
N LYS A 150 2.18 -29.58 -5.11
CA LYS A 150 1.08 -29.65 -6.07
C LYS A 150 0.33 -28.31 -6.06
N PHE A 151 0.08 -27.77 -7.24
CA PHE A 151 -0.79 -26.60 -7.36
C PHE A 151 -2.21 -26.94 -6.93
N PRO A 152 -2.91 -26.05 -6.19
CA PRO A 152 -4.32 -26.26 -5.81
C PRO A 152 -5.22 -26.43 -7.04
N LYS A 153 -6.37 -27.06 -6.86
CA LYS A 153 -7.38 -27.21 -7.91
C LYS A 153 -7.91 -25.85 -8.40
N THR A 154 -7.95 -24.88 -7.49
CA THR A 154 -8.43 -23.51 -7.73
C THR A 154 -7.35 -22.58 -8.29
N TYR A 155 -6.13 -23.10 -8.57
CA TYR A 155 -5.04 -22.27 -9.09
C TYR A 155 -5.33 -21.84 -10.53
N THR A 156 -5.46 -20.53 -10.76
CA THR A 156 -5.94 -19.97 -12.03
C THR A 156 -4.83 -19.70 -13.06
N GLN A 157 -3.57 -19.67 -12.61
CA GLN A 157 -2.45 -19.30 -13.45
C GLN A 157 -2.16 -20.35 -14.53
N THR A 158 -1.73 -19.84 -15.67
CA THR A 158 -1.23 -20.64 -16.81
C THR A 158 0.24 -20.29 -17.06
N THR A 159 0.96 -21.15 -17.73
CA THR A 159 2.31 -20.89 -18.22
C THR A 159 2.42 -21.29 -19.68
N THR A 160 3.41 -20.74 -20.37
CA THR A 160 3.69 -21.11 -21.76
C THR A 160 4.94 -21.97 -21.83
N VAL A 161 4.79 -23.16 -22.37
CA VAL A 161 5.93 -24.06 -22.65
C VAL A 161 5.85 -24.50 -24.13
N ASN A 162 6.92 -24.29 -24.87
CA ASN A 162 6.99 -24.59 -26.30
C ASN A 162 5.81 -23.98 -27.10
N LYS A 163 5.49 -22.70 -26.84
CA LYS A 163 4.39 -21.97 -27.46
C LYS A 163 2.98 -22.51 -27.14
N LYS A 164 2.85 -23.43 -26.19
CA LYS A 164 1.54 -23.96 -25.76
C LYS A 164 1.23 -23.45 -24.36
N SER A 165 0.01 -22.92 -24.17
CA SER A 165 -0.49 -22.54 -22.85
C SER A 165 -0.85 -23.79 -22.04
N ILE A 166 -0.38 -23.84 -20.81
CA ILE A 166 -0.56 -24.97 -19.89
C ILE A 166 -1.18 -24.44 -18.60
N LYS A 167 -2.34 -24.97 -18.22
CA LYS A 167 -2.96 -24.70 -16.92
C LYS A 167 -2.15 -25.37 -15.81
N LEU A 168 -1.83 -24.63 -14.76
CA LEU A 168 -1.05 -25.14 -13.62
C LEU A 168 -1.93 -25.85 -12.57
N ALA A 169 -3.23 -25.58 -12.52
CA ALA A 169 -4.16 -26.23 -11.59
C ALA A 169 -3.97 -27.75 -11.50
N ASN A 170 -3.91 -28.29 -10.29
CA ASN A 170 -3.69 -29.71 -10.00
C ASN A 170 -2.38 -30.32 -10.49
N LYS A 171 -1.48 -29.55 -11.12
CA LYS A 171 -0.20 -30.11 -11.60
C LYS A 171 0.81 -30.28 -10.47
N PRO A 172 1.57 -31.37 -10.47
CA PRO A 172 2.74 -31.48 -9.62
C PRO A 172 3.82 -30.49 -10.07
N VAL A 173 4.52 -29.94 -9.10
CA VAL A 173 5.62 -28.99 -9.29
C VAL A 173 6.79 -29.39 -8.40
N TRP A 174 8.01 -29.23 -8.89
CA TRP A 174 9.25 -29.46 -8.15
C TRP A 174 9.94 -28.12 -7.98
N PHE A 175 10.00 -27.63 -6.75
CA PHE A 175 10.76 -26.43 -6.42
C PHE A 175 12.13 -26.83 -5.85
N THR A 176 13.17 -26.34 -6.48
CA THR A 176 14.53 -26.40 -5.94
C THR A 176 14.80 -25.09 -5.21
N TYR A 177 15.12 -25.16 -3.93
CA TYR A 177 15.41 -24.03 -3.06
C TYR A 177 16.92 -23.95 -2.82
N THR A 178 17.44 -22.73 -2.68
CA THR A 178 18.80 -22.48 -2.20
C THR A 178 18.73 -21.43 -1.10
N ILE A 179 19.01 -21.80 0.14
CA ILE A 179 18.94 -20.90 1.30
C ILE A 179 20.22 -20.08 1.38
N LYS A 180 20.08 -18.73 1.26
CA LYS A 180 21.23 -17.81 1.21
C LYS A 180 21.59 -17.25 2.57
N SER A 181 20.60 -16.84 3.34
CA SER A 181 20.78 -16.28 4.67
C SER A 181 19.47 -16.27 5.46
N LEU A 182 19.58 -16.04 6.76
CA LEU A 182 18.47 -15.60 7.60
C LEU A 182 18.57 -14.11 7.80
N GLN A 183 17.43 -13.48 8.14
CA GLN A 183 17.37 -12.09 8.56
C GLN A 183 16.80 -12.00 9.97
N LYS A 184 17.38 -11.12 10.77
CA LYS A 184 16.84 -10.73 12.07
C LYS A 184 16.52 -9.25 12.03
N THR A 185 15.24 -8.93 12.07
CA THR A 185 14.78 -7.55 12.18
C THR A 185 14.53 -7.23 13.65
N THR A 186 15.20 -6.21 14.16
CA THR A 186 15.05 -5.73 15.55
C THR A 186 14.46 -4.33 15.51
N THR A 187 13.22 -4.20 15.99
CA THR A 187 12.58 -2.90 16.19
C THR A 187 13.12 -2.30 17.49
N PRO A 188 13.54 -1.04 17.48
CA PRO A 188 14.03 -0.40 18.70
C PRO A 188 12.90 -0.22 19.73
N GLU A 189 13.27 -0.20 21.00
CA GLU A 189 12.35 0.15 22.06
C GLU A 189 12.16 1.67 22.13
N LEU A 190 10.97 2.11 22.48
CA LEU A 190 10.67 3.52 22.72
C LEU A 190 11.28 3.94 24.08
N THR A 191 12.42 4.59 24.02
CA THR A 191 13.16 5.11 25.18
C THR A 191 13.46 6.61 25.03
N ASP A 192 13.79 7.29 26.12
CA ASP A 192 14.21 8.69 26.04
C ASP A 192 15.47 8.86 25.18
N ALA A 193 16.36 7.87 25.16
CA ALA A 193 17.55 7.87 24.30
C ALA A 193 17.16 7.82 22.83
N PHE A 194 16.23 6.91 22.45
CA PHE A 194 15.69 6.82 21.11
C PHE A 194 15.05 8.14 20.66
N VAL A 195 14.24 8.76 21.52
CA VAL A 195 13.60 10.04 21.22
C VAL A 195 14.61 11.16 21.01
N LYS A 196 15.60 11.29 21.87
CA LYS A 196 16.67 12.30 21.74
C LYS A 196 17.48 12.15 20.47
N GLU A 197 17.71 10.91 20.03
CA GLU A 197 18.47 10.63 18.82
C GLU A 197 17.67 10.96 17.55
N ASN A 198 16.42 10.51 17.48
CA ASN A 198 15.63 10.52 16.25
C ASN A 198 14.74 11.75 16.09
N TYR A 199 14.43 12.49 17.17
CA TYR A 199 13.51 13.65 17.17
C TYR A 199 14.18 14.91 17.72
N LYS A 200 15.47 15.05 17.45
CA LYS A 200 16.27 16.20 17.89
C LYS A 200 15.81 17.50 17.23
N THR A 201 15.41 17.44 15.98
CA THR A 201 14.93 18.59 15.18
C THR A 201 13.61 19.12 15.69
N GLU A 202 12.75 18.25 16.22
CA GLU A 202 11.48 18.57 16.84
C GLU A 202 11.64 19.04 18.32
N GLY A 203 12.86 19.03 18.84
CA GLY A 203 13.16 19.43 20.22
C GLY A 203 12.67 18.43 21.27
N LEU A 204 12.39 17.17 20.88
CA LEU A 204 11.87 16.16 21.80
C LEU A 204 13.02 15.46 22.55
N SER A 205 12.81 15.20 23.85
CA SER A 205 13.86 14.64 24.70
C SER A 205 13.41 13.49 25.61
N SER A 206 12.13 13.14 25.57
CA SER A 206 11.58 12.07 26.42
C SER A 206 10.43 11.34 25.74
N VAL A 207 10.18 10.12 26.19
CA VAL A 207 9.02 9.33 25.75
C VAL A 207 7.71 10.10 25.99
N LYS A 208 7.63 10.84 27.09
CA LYS A 208 6.45 11.65 27.40
C LYS A 208 6.22 12.73 26.33
N SER A 209 7.26 13.55 26.05
CA SER A 209 7.15 14.61 25.03
C SER A 209 6.86 14.06 23.64
N TYR A 210 7.43 12.90 23.31
CA TYR A 210 7.16 12.22 22.04
C TYR A 210 5.69 11.74 21.92
N LYS A 211 5.14 11.12 22.98
CA LYS A 211 3.74 10.70 22.98
C LYS A 211 2.77 11.89 22.85
N GLU A 212 3.08 12.99 23.53
CA GLU A 212 2.28 14.23 23.42
C GLU A 212 2.36 14.81 22.00
N TYR A 213 3.54 14.81 21.39
CA TYR A 213 3.74 15.23 20.00
C TYR A 213 2.94 14.33 19.04
N GLN A 214 3.09 13.01 19.11
CA GLN A 214 2.35 12.06 18.26
C GLN A 214 0.83 12.22 18.41
N LYS A 215 0.34 12.40 19.63
CA LYS A 215 -1.08 12.63 19.89
C LYS A 215 -1.58 13.93 19.25
N LYS A 216 -0.77 15.00 19.29
CA LYS A 216 -1.07 16.27 18.65
C LYS A 216 -1.11 16.13 17.13
N GLU A 217 -0.15 15.45 16.53
CA GLU A 217 -0.11 15.19 15.09
C GLU A 217 -1.30 14.35 14.62
N LEU A 218 -1.64 13.28 15.34
CA LEU A 218 -2.82 12.47 15.05
C LEU A 218 -4.11 13.28 15.13
N LYS A 219 -4.25 14.11 16.18
CA LYS A 219 -5.40 15.02 16.34
C LYS A 219 -5.49 15.99 15.17
N TYR A 220 -4.38 16.62 14.81
CA TYR A 220 -4.30 17.56 13.69
C TYR A 220 -4.69 16.87 12.37
N ASN A 221 -4.16 15.69 12.10
CA ASN A 221 -4.49 14.94 10.89
C ASN A 221 -5.98 14.53 10.83
N LYS A 222 -6.59 14.14 11.95
CA LYS A 222 -8.03 13.87 12.03
C LYS A 222 -8.85 15.10 11.69
N ILE A 223 -8.52 16.25 12.30
CA ILE A 223 -9.19 17.53 12.04
C ILE A 223 -9.06 17.90 10.57
N MET A 224 -7.86 17.85 10.02
CA MET A 224 -7.61 18.22 8.62
C MET A 224 -8.37 17.30 7.66
N ASN A 225 -8.35 16.00 7.90
CA ASN A 225 -9.09 15.03 7.07
C ASN A 225 -10.60 15.32 7.11
N GLN A 226 -11.18 15.59 8.28
CA GLN A 226 -12.59 15.93 8.41
C GLN A 226 -12.95 17.23 7.70
N VAL A 227 -12.15 18.27 7.89
CA VAL A 227 -12.34 19.57 7.21
C VAL A 227 -12.32 19.37 5.69
N TRP A 228 -11.33 18.62 5.17
CA TRP A 228 -11.23 18.36 3.75
C TRP A 228 -12.38 17.52 3.21
N GLN A 229 -12.78 16.45 3.89
CA GLN A 229 -13.93 15.64 3.47
C GLN A 229 -15.21 16.45 3.42
N ASN A 230 -15.48 17.23 4.48
CA ASN A 230 -16.65 18.09 4.56
C ASN A 230 -16.64 19.19 3.48
N TYR A 231 -15.47 19.73 3.17
CA TYR A 231 -15.29 20.70 2.11
C TYR A 231 -15.50 20.09 0.73
N PHE A 232 -14.84 18.96 0.43
CA PHE A 232 -14.99 18.27 -0.85
C PHE A 232 -16.43 17.83 -1.12
N ALA A 233 -17.18 17.45 -0.09
CA ALA A 233 -18.60 17.11 -0.23
C ALA A 233 -19.43 18.29 -0.74
N LYS A 234 -19.08 19.52 -0.36
CA LYS A 234 -19.78 20.76 -0.78
C LYS A 234 -19.37 21.22 -2.18
N CYS A 235 -18.21 20.82 -2.69
CA CYS A 235 -17.77 21.17 -4.04
C CYS A 235 -18.49 20.31 -5.09
N LYS A 236 -18.91 20.94 -6.20
CA LYS A 236 -19.65 20.26 -7.29
C LYS A 236 -18.86 20.33 -8.59
N VAL A 237 -18.37 19.16 -9.04
CA VAL A 237 -17.77 19.05 -10.37
C VAL A 237 -18.90 19.07 -11.42
N SER A 238 -18.82 20.01 -12.33
CA SER A 238 -19.80 20.17 -13.43
C SER A 238 -19.31 19.48 -14.70
N LYS A 239 -17.99 19.32 -14.86
CA LYS A 239 -17.38 18.67 -16.03
C LYS A 239 -16.08 18.00 -15.64
N TYR A 240 -15.91 16.73 -16.03
CA TYR A 240 -14.63 16.03 -15.99
C TYR A 240 -13.95 16.12 -17.35
N ASN A 241 -12.63 16.30 -17.38
CA ASN A 241 -11.88 16.12 -18.61
C ASN A 241 -11.86 14.62 -18.93
N LYS A 242 -12.50 14.24 -20.03
CA LYS A 242 -12.67 12.83 -20.40
C LYS A 242 -11.34 12.14 -20.66
N ASP A 243 -10.46 12.79 -21.42
CA ASP A 243 -9.16 12.20 -21.79
C ASP A 243 -8.29 11.96 -20.55
N TYR A 244 -8.35 12.90 -19.58
CA TYR A 244 -7.66 12.73 -18.32
C TYR A 244 -8.27 11.60 -17.50
N LEU A 245 -9.60 11.52 -17.39
CA LEU A 245 -10.27 10.48 -16.62
C LEU A 245 -9.98 9.08 -17.20
N ASP A 246 -10.02 8.95 -18.54
CA ASP A 246 -9.72 7.70 -19.22
C ASP A 246 -8.24 7.27 -19.04
N LYS A 247 -7.32 8.25 -19.08
CA LYS A 247 -5.90 7.99 -18.80
C LYS A 247 -5.69 7.55 -17.36
N TYR A 248 -6.27 8.27 -16.41
CA TYR A 248 -6.18 7.97 -14.98
C TYR A 248 -6.77 6.59 -14.65
N SER A 249 -7.92 6.24 -15.23
CA SER A 249 -8.52 4.90 -15.09
C SER A 249 -7.54 3.80 -15.50
N LYS A 250 -6.95 3.92 -16.69
CA LYS A 250 -5.98 2.94 -17.21
C LYS A 250 -4.74 2.81 -16.33
N GLU A 251 -4.24 3.92 -15.79
CA GLU A 251 -3.09 3.90 -14.88
C GLU A 251 -3.43 3.15 -13.58
N VAL A 252 -4.58 3.46 -12.96
CA VAL A 252 -5.02 2.80 -11.72
C VAL A 252 -5.31 1.32 -11.96
N GLU A 253 -5.97 0.98 -13.06
CA GLU A 253 -6.23 -0.41 -13.46
C GLU A 253 -4.93 -1.20 -13.64
N SER A 254 -3.95 -0.62 -14.33
CA SER A 254 -2.64 -1.23 -14.52
C SER A 254 -1.90 -1.46 -13.19
N GLN A 255 -1.95 -0.49 -12.26
CA GLN A 255 -1.36 -0.62 -10.94
C GLN A 255 -2.04 -1.72 -10.11
N ILE A 256 -3.37 -1.79 -10.14
CA ILE A 256 -4.14 -2.84 -9.46
C ILE A 256 -3.78 -4.21 -10.02
N VAL A 257 -3.77 -4.37 -11.34
CA VAL A 257 -3.41 -5.64 -11.98
C VAL A 257 -1.98 -6.05 -11.62
N ALA A 258 -1.02 -5.12 -11.67
CA ALA A 258 0.36 -5.38 -11.28
C ALA A 258 0.47 -5.81 -9.80
N GLN A 259 -0.25 -5.12 -8.90
CA GLN A 259 -0.21 -5.39 -7.46
C GLN A 259 -0.85 -6.74 -7.09
N TYR A 260 -1.95 -7.11 -7.77
CA TYR A 260 -2.74 -8.30 -7.41
C TYR A 260 -2.60 -9.45 -8.41
N SER A 261 -1.65 -9.38 -9.35
CA SER A 261 -1.41 -10.43 -10.34
C SER A 261 -1.10 -11.79 -9.70
N SER A 262 -0.35 -11.81 -8.60
CA SER A 262 -0.05 -13.03 -7.84
C SER A 262 -1.28 -13.68 -7.18
N TYR A 263 -2.38 -12.93 -7.04
CA TYR A 263 -3.67 -13.39 -6.53
C TYR A 263 -4.64 -13.80 -7.66
N GLY A 264 -4.17 -13.86 -8.90
CA GLY A 264 -4.98 -14.24 -10.05
C GLY A 264 -5.78 -13.10 -10.69
N VAL A 265 -5.49 -11.85 -10.34
CA VAL A 265 -6.08 -10.68 -10.99
C VAL A 265 -5.37 -10.45 -12.32
N THR A 266 -6.08 -10.65 -13.42
CA THR A 266 -5.55 -10.48 -14.79
C THR A 266 -6.03 -9.19 -15.45
N ASP A 267 -7.12 -8.64 -14.94
CA ASP A 267 -7.76 -7.42 -15.42
C ASP A 267 -8.61 -6.79 -14.31
N ILE A 268 -9.10 -5.58 -14.55
CA ILE A 268 -9.92 -4.85 -13.57
C ILE A 268 -11.23 -5.58 -13.27
N LYS A 269 -11.83 -6.25 -14.23
CA LYS A 269 -13.09 -6.98 -14.03
C LYS A 269 -12.92 -8.11 -13.03
N THR A 270 -11.82 -8.87 -13.14
CA THR A 270 -11.46 -9.92 -12.18
C THR A 270 -11.27 -9.35 -10.78
N TYR A 271 -10.63 -8.18 -10.67
CA TYR A 271 -10.45 -7.46 -9.39
C TYR A 271 -11.79 -7.04 -8.79
N LEU A 272 -12.67 -6.40 -9.58
CA LEU A 272 -13.98 -5.94 -9.14
C LEU A 272 -14.84 -7.10 -8.63
N GLN A 273 -14.84 -8.23 -9.34
CA GLN A 273 -15.52 -9.45 -8.91
C GLN A 273 -14.98 -9.98 -7.58
N ALA A 274 -13.65 -10.04 -7.43
CA ALA A 274 -13.01 -10.48 -6.19
C ALA A 274 -13.34 -9.58 -4.99
N CYS A 275 -13.53 -8.27 -5.23
CA CYS A 275 -13.88 -7.28 -4.22
C CYS A 275 -15.40 -7.11 -4.04
N ASN A 276 -16.23 -7.78 -4.83
CA ASN A 276 -17.69 -7.59 -4.88
C ASN A 276 -18.09 -6.12 -5.10
N LEU A 277 -17.39 -5.48 -6.05
CA LEU A 277 -17.62 -4.10 -6.47
C LEU A 277 -18.31 -4.09 -7.84
N SER A 278 -19.29 -3.19 -8.02
CA SER A 278 -19.88 -2.92 -9.32
C SER A 278 -18.99 -1.99 -10.17
N GLU A 279 -19.17 -1.99 -11.49
CA GLU A 279 -18.53 -1.02 -12.38
C GLU A 279 -18.96 0.42 -12.05
N ASP A 280 -20.19 0.62 -11.59
CA ASP A 280 -20.69 1.93 -11.18
C ASP A 280 -19.97 2.44 -9.92
N ASP A 281 -19.77 1.56 -8.93
CA ASP A 281 -18.99 1.91 -7.73
C ASP A 281 -17.54 2.25 -8.09
N TRP A 282 -16.96 1.49 -9.01
CA TRP A 282 -15.61 1.74 -9.53
C TRP A 282 -15.53 3.10 -10.21
N ASN A 283 -16.42 3.38 -11.15
CA ASN A 283 -16.48 4.65 -11.87
C ASN A 283 -16.72 5.84 -10.93
N LYS A 284 -17.52 5.62 -9.87
CA LYS A 284 -17.72 6.63 -8.83
C LYS A 284 -16.43 6.89 -8.05
N GLN A 285 -15.70 5.85 -7.63
CA GLN A 285 -14.43 6.00 -6.92
C GLN A 285 -13.37 6.71 -7.76
N LEU A 286 -13.27 6.40 -9.06
CA LEU A 286 -12.40 7.11 -9.99
C LEU A 286 -12.75 8.60 -10.08
N LYS A 287 -14.04 8.91 -10.24
CA LYS A 287 -14.51 10.30 -10.28
C LYS A 287 -14.27 11.04 -8.97
N ASP A 288 -14.45 10.40 -7.81
CA ASP A 288 -14.19 11.00 -6.50
C ASP A 288 -12.69 11.30 -6.32
N SER A 289 -11.81 10.40 -6.81
CA SER A 289 -10.36 10.63 -6.80
C SER A 289 -9.97 11.81 -7.69
N VAL A 290 -10.51 11.84 -8.93
CA VAL A 290 -10.25 12.97 -9.86
C VAL A 290 -10.88 14.25 -9.36
N LYS A 291 -12.05 14.22 -8.70
CA LYS A 291 -12.67 15.39 -8.06
C LYS A 291 -11.73 16.05 -7.06
N SER A 292 -11.06 15.25 -6.22
CA SER A 292 -10.10 15.78 -5.25
C SER A 292 -8.99 16.58 -5.95
N LYS A 293 -8.44 16.05 -7.05
CA LYS A 293 -7.43 16.73 -7.86
C LYS A 293 -7.99 18.04 -8.49
N ILE A 294 -9.17 17.98 -9.10
CA ILE A 294 -9.82 19.16 -9.68
C ILE A 294 -9.98 20.28 -8.64
N VAL A 295 -10.47 19.93 -7.44
CA VAL A 295 -10.69 20.89 -6.35
C VAL A 295 -9.37 21.52 -5.89
N ILE A 296 -8.32 20.73 -5.67
CA ILE A 296 -7.02 21.23 -5.23
C ILE A 296 -6.44 22.20 -6.26
N TYR A 297 -6.43 21.82 -7.55
CA TYR A 297 -5.90 22.68 -8.61
C TYR A 297 -6.76 23.93 -8.83
N ALA A 298 -8.08 23.83 -8.63
CA ALA A 298 -8.96 24.99 -8.69
C ALA A 298 -8.69 26.01 -7.58
N ILE A 299 -8.43 25.53 -6.35
CA ILE A 299 -8.03 26.40 -5.22
C ILE A 299 -6.67 27.03 -5.53
N ALA A 300 -5.68 26.23 -5.94
CA ALA A 300 -4.35 26.73 -6.28
C ALA A 300 -4.43 27.86 -7.35
N LYS A 301 -5.23 27.65 -8.39
CA LYS A 301 -5.47 28.65 -9.43
C LYS A 301 -6.10 29.93 -8.87
N GLN A 302 -7.07 29.81 -7.97
CA GLN A 302 -7.71 30.97 -7.32
C GLN A 302 -6.75 31.73 -6.40
N GLU A 303 -5.91 31.03 -5.68
CA GLU A 303 -4.92 31.61 -4.76
C GLU A 303 -3.60 31.97 -5.48
N LYS A 304 -3.51 31.79 -6.80
CA LYS A 304 -2.31 32.05 -7.63
C LYS A 304 -1.07 31.29 -7.14
N ILE A 305 -1.30 30.06 -6.65
CA ILE A 305 -0.24 29.15 -6.24
C ILE A 305 0.18 28.35 -7.47
N ASP A 306 1.47 28.41 -7.79
CA ASP A 306 2.05 27.56 -8.83
C ASP A 306 2.16 26.15 -8.31
N VAL A 307 1.58 25.20 -9.04
CA VAL A 307 1.66 23.76 -8.73
C VAL A 307 2.35 23.08 -9.89
N ASP A 308 3.49 22.47 -9.60
CA ASP A 308 4.20 21.66 -10.58
C ASP A 308 3.28 20.58 -11.14
N LYS A 309 3.29 20.42 -12.47
CA LYS A 309 2.43 19.47 -13.21
C LYS A 309 2.94 18.04 -13.14
#